data_a7fa0d9dda3620bcd26e127fd8dd39c7
#
_entry.id   a7fa0d9dda3620bcd26e127fd8dd39c7
#
_cell.length_a   1.000
_cell.length_b   1.000
_cell.length_c   1.000
_cell.angle_alpha   90.00
_cell.angle_beta   90.00
_cell.angle_gamma   90.00
#
_symmetry.space_group_name_H-M   'P 1'
#
loop_
_entity.id
_entity.type
_entity.pdbx_description
1 polymer ?
#
loop_
_entity_poly.entity_id
_entity_poly.type
_entity_poly.pdbx_seq_one_letter_code
_entity_poly.pdbx_strand_id
1 'polypeptide(L)'
;MKTEYKIYAALVILALLGLGLYMSNQSKAKDREAHSAVAASADLPTVSLPKDDLEKVTKVEIKNADKSSVTLEKKGDAWEVTAPVGAKANAANVKSLLENLKDLKLKETIDRTAATYGQYELTDEKAVHVVAWKGAEKAIDLYFGKSGSRGQMARIGGKDGVYITGGYSSYLYTREVKNWRETSILKFEDANAIQVEVTNKNGKFSFSKNADKWAGSFTKRDKDGALEKDAQKKWEKFDEAKVKDLLRAYKSLNAEDFGEEKADTGIADAEKEGGVIRIVLKDNAGDITIKVGKSAKGASKYAIKEGGDGTVYVLSSWSADWATADKAKFEKSEKKEGEKDDAHGMPDMPGMPGMPGMPEMGDLE
;
A
#
# COMPACT_ATOMS: atom_id res chain seq x y z
N MET A 1 25.68 17.04 68.34
CA MET A 1 24.52 16.12 68.43
C MET A 1 25.02 14.77 68.73
N LYS A 2 24.56 14.17 69.84
CA LYS A 2 24.99 12.82 70.27
C LYS A 2 24.59 11.78 69.22
N THR A 3 25.39 10.78 68.98
CA THR A 3 25.22 9.76 67.94
C THR A 3 23.84 9.05 68.04
N GLU A 4 23.32 8.95 69.24
CA GLU A 4 21.97 8.35 69.49
C GLU A 4 20.83 9.08 68.79
N TYR A 5 20.88 10.46 68.72
CA TYR A 5 19.83 11.23 68.03
C TYR A 5 19.86 11.04 66.51
N LYS A 6 21.03 10.74 65.93
CA LYS A 6 21.16 10.45 64.49
C LYS A 6 20.53 9.10 64.13
N ILE A 7 20.67 8.13 65.06
CA ILE A 7 20.07 6.78 64.89
C ILE A 7 18.54 6.87 64.97
N TYR A 8 18.01 7.60 65.95
CA TYR A 8 16.55 7.81 66.06
C TYR A 8 15.97 8.56 64.88
N ALA A 9 16.67 9.59 64.40
CA ALA A 9 16.23 10.32 63.18
C ALA A 9 16.23 9.42 61.95
N ALA A 10 17.23 8.57 61.76
CA ALA A 10 17.28 7.61 60.67
C ALA A 10 16.14 6.57 60.71
N LEU A 11 15.82 6.07 61.91
CA LEU A 11 14.72 5.13 62.13
C LEU A 11 13.34 5.78 61.82
N VAL A 12 13.15 7.04 62.21
CA VAL A 12 11.93 7.77 61.90
C VAL A 12 11.78 8.01 60.40
N ILE A 13 12.86 8.37 59.70
CA ILE A 13 12.86 8.52 58.25
C ILE A 13 12.54 7.20 57.55
N LEU A 14 13.14 6.09 57.97
CA LEU A 14 12.85 4.76 57.47
C LEU A 14 11.38 4.34 57.69
N ALA A 15 10.82 4.64 58.84
CA ALA A 15 9.41 4.40 59.12
C ALA A 15 8.47 5.22 58.23
N LEU A 16 8.80 6.49 58.00
CA LEU A 16 8.03 7.36 57.11
C LEU A 16 8.11 6.91 55.65
N LEU A 17 9.28 6.49 55.18
CA LEU A 17 9.45 5.92 53.84
C LEU A 17 8.69 4.60 53.68
N GLY A 18 8.75 3.73 54.68
CA GLY A 18 7.98 2.48 54.75
C GLY A 18 6.48 2.72 54.72
N LEU A 19 5.99 3.71 55.45
CA LEU A 19 4.59 4.10 55.46
C LEU A 19 4.16 4.67 54.11
N GLY A 20 5.01 5.52 53.48
CA GLY A 20 4.77 6.08 52.15
C GLY A 20 4.70 5.00 51.08
N LEU A 21 5.61 4.03 51.11
CA LEU A 21 5.58 2.88 50.18
C LEU A 21 4.35 1.99 50.43
N TYR A 22 3.97 1.74 51.70
CA TYR A 22 2.77 0.99 52.02
C TYR A 22 1.49 1.66 51.52
N MET A 23 1.36 2.97 51.76
CA MET A 23 0.21 3.75 51.24
C MET A 23 0.17 3.81 49.73
N SER A 24 1.33 3.98 49.05
CA SER A 24 1.44 3.95 47.61
C SER A 24 1.06 2.58 47.01
N ASN A 25 1.49 1.50 47.64
CA ASN A 25 1.11 0.14 47.23
C ASN A 25 -0.38 -0.14 47.48
N GLN A 26 -0.95 0.35 48.57
CA GLN A 26 -2.37 0.20 48.84
C GLN A 26 -3.25 0.99 47.87
N SER A 27 -2.83 2.22 47.47
CA SER A 27 -3.50 2.96 46.42
C SER A 27 -3.45 2.21 45.09
N LYS A 28 -2.27 1.72 44.70
CA LYS A 28 -2.11 0.92 43.47
C LYS A 28 -2.90 -0.40 43.51
N ALA A 29 -3.05 -1.02 44.67
CA ALA A 29 -3.87 -2.21 44.83
C ALA A 29 -5.37 -1.89 44.70
N LYS A 30 -5.85 -0.80 45.29
CA LYS A 30 -7.24 -0.33 45.13
C LYS A 30 -7.53 0.10 43.68
N ASP A 31 -6.57 0.76 43.01
CA ASP A 31 -6.70 1.09 41.60
C ASP A 31 -6.73 -0.18 40.73
N ARG A 32 -5.94 -1.20 41.06
CA ARG A 32 -5.99 -2.50 40.37
C ARG A 32 -7.30 -3.25 40.61
N GLU A 33 -7.81 -3.25 41.86
CA GLU A 33 -9.11 -3.85 42.19
C GLU A 33 -10.26 -3.11 41.53
N ALA A 34 -10.25 -1.76 41.49
CA ALA A 34 -11.23 -0.98 40.76
C ALA A 34 -11.16 -1.27 39.27
N HIS A 35 -9.96 -1.38 38.68
CA HIS A 35 -9.79 -1.74 37.29
C HIS A 35 -10.20 -3.19 36.98
N SER A 36 -9.91 -4.14 37.87
CA SER A 36 -10.34 -5.54 37.70
C SER A 36 -11.84 -5.73 37.92
N ALA A 37 -12.47 -4.95 38.79
CA ALA A 37 -13.93 -4.94 38.92
C ALA A 37 -14.65 -4.37 37.69
N VAL A 38 -14.02 -3.41 36.99
CA VAL A 38 -14.49 -2.90 35.69
C VAL A 38 -14.25 -3.91 34.59
N ALA A 39 -13.12 -4.63 34.63
CA ALA A 39 -12.78 -5.66 33.65
C ALA A 39 -13.64 -6.93 33.72
N ALA A 40 -14.21 -7.21 34.88
CA ALA A 40 -15.06 -8.39 35.12
C ALA A 40 -16.53 -8.21 34.66
N SER A 41 -16.86 -7.16 33.92
CA SER A 41 -18.22 -6.98 33.42
C SER A 41 -18.48 -7.94 32.25
N ALA A 42 -19.34 -8.92 32.51
CA ALA A 42 -19.83 -9.91 31.54
C ALA A 42 -20.65 -9.32 30.37
N ASP A 43 -20.69 -8.00 30.19
CA ASP A 43 -21.59 -7.28 29.29
C ASP A 43 -20.86 -6.30 28.38
N LEU A 44 -19.79 -6.79 27.70
CA LEU A 44 -19.15 -5.99 26.65
C LEU A 44 -20.02 -5.99 25.37
N PRO A 45 -20.29 -4.81 24.79
CA PRO A 45 -21.04 -4.74 23.54
C PRO A 45 -20.35 -5.51 22.42
N THR A 46 -21.13 -6.23 21.62
CA THR A 46 -20.60 -6.86 20.39
C THR A 46 -20.38 -5.77 19.34
N VAL A 47 -19.21 -5.71 18.75
CA VAL A 47 -18.82 -4.74 17.74
C VAL A 47 -18.29 -5.39 16.45
N SER A 48 -18.19 -6.73 16.41
CA SER A 48 -17.80 -7.47 15.23
C SER A 48 -18.98 -7.69 14.29
N LEU A 49 -18.70 -7.74 12.99
CA LEU A 49 -19.66 -8.22 12.00
C LEU A 49 -19.66 -9.75 11.97
N PRO A 50 -20.83 -10.42 12.11
CA PRO A 50 -20.93 -11.85 11.83
C PRO A 50 -20.47 -12.17 10.41
N LYS A 51 -19.91 -13.36 10.20
CA LYS A 51 -19.41 -13.77 8.87
C LYS A 51 -20.48 -13.66 7.78
N ASP A 52 -21.71 -14.06 8.07
CA ASP A 52 -22.84 -14.04 7.14
C ASP A 52 -23.34 -12.61 6.83
N ASP A 53 -22.90 -11.62 7.60
CA ASP A 53 -23.22 -10.22 7.39
C ASP A 53 -22.17 -9.47 6.57
N LEU A 54 -20.97 -10.02 6.42
CA LEU A 54 -19.91 -9.37 5.63
C LEU A 54 -20.32 -9.15 4.17
N GLU A 55 -21.01 -10.11 3.57
CA GLU A 55 -21.49 -10.02 2.18
C GLU A 55 -22.61 -8.98 2.01
N LYS A 56 -23.31 -8.66 3.09
CA LYS A 56 -24.40 -7.67 3.12
C LYS A 56 -23.89 -6.25 3.32
N VAL A 57 -22.60 -6.06 3.60
CA VAL A 57 -22.01 -4.72 3.71
C VAL A 57 -22.00 -4.07 2.34
N THR A 58 -22.62 -2.90 2.27
CA THR A 58 -22.76 -2.13 1.01
C THR A 58 -21.90 -0.88 0.98
N LYS A 59 -21.48 -0.38 2.16
CA LYS A 59 -20.66 0.83 2.25
C LYS A 59 -19.77 0.79 3.49
N VAL A 60 -18.55 1.32 3.37
CA VAL A 60 -17.64 1.58 4.48
C VAL A 60 -17.05 2.98 4.33
N GLU A 61 -17.14 3.77 5.39
CA GLU A 61 -16.47 5.07 5.50
C GLU A 61 -15.36 4.99 6.54
N ILE A 62 -14.18 5.50 6.19
CA ILE A 62 -13.05 5.62 7.10
C ILE A 62 -12.62 7.08 7.09
N LYS A 63 -12.67 7.73 8.26
CA LYS A 63 -12.22 9.11 8.45
C LYS A 63 -10.98 9.10 9.33
N ASN A 64 -9.90 9.69 8.84
CA ASN A 64 -8.64 9.88 9.56
C ASN A 64 -8.40 11.34 9.85
N ALA A 65 -7.88 11.67 11.03
CA ALA A 65 -7.49 13.04 11.38
C ALA A 65 -6.31 13.54 10.53
N ASP A 66 -5.30 12.68 10.35
CA ASP A 66 -4.03 13.03 9.69
C ASP A 66 -3.99 12.64 8.21
N LYS A 67 -5.04 11.97 7.70
CA LYS A 67 -5.11 11.44 6.34
C LYS A 67 -6.48 11.68 5.74
N SER A 68 -6.55 11.65 4.41
CA SER A 68 -7.82 11.80 3.70
C SER A 68 -8.82 10.73 4.11
N SER A 69 -10.06 11.14 4.27
CA SER A 69 -11.18 10.21 4.43
C SER A 69 -11.42 9.43 3.14
N VAL A 70 -11.88 8.19 3.25
CA VAL A 70 -12.25 7.36 2.13
C VAL A 70 -13.67 6.81 2.32
N THR A 71 -14.43 6.79 1.25
CA THR A 71 -15.72 6.09 1.17
C THR A 71 -15.60 4.98 0.13
N LEU A 72 -15.90 3.76 0.56
CA LEU A 72 -15.97 2.57 -0.26
C LEU A 72 -17.42 2.14 -0.40
N GLU A 73 -17.92 1.96 -1.62
CA GLU A 73 -19.29 1.51 -1.87
C GLU A 73 -19.30 0.31 -2.81
N LYS A 74 -20.18 -0.63 -2.53
CA LYS A 74 -20.41 -1.80 -3.38
C LYS A 74 -21.36 -1.43 -4.51
N LYS A 75 -20.92 -1.59 -5.76
CA LYS A 75 -21.68 -1.39 -6.99
C LYS A 75 -21.80 -2.72 -7.74
N GLY A 76 -22.95 -3.36 -7.61
CA GLY A 76 -23.11 -4.74 -8.07
C GLY A 76 -22.16 -5.68 -7.30
N ASP A 77 -21.31 -6.40 -8.00
CA ASP A 77 -20.34 -7.32 -7.39
C ASP A 77 -18.99 -6.67 -7.09
N ALA A 78 -18.76 -5.44 -7.55
CA ALA A 78 -17.49 -4.73 -7.39
C ALA A 78 -17.59 -3.64 -6.29
N TRP A 79 -16.44 -3.29 -5.73
CA TRP A 79 -16.29 -2.16 -4.84
C TRP A 79 -15.67 -0.98 -5.57
N GLU A 80 -16.11 0.21 -5.22
CA GLU A 80 -15.60 1.47 -5.71
C GLU A 80 -15.19 2.39 -4.57
N VAL A 81 -14.16 3.18 -4.78
CA VAL A 81 -13.88 4.38 -4.00
C VAL A 81 -14.79 5.46 -4.54
N THR A 82 -15.72 5.98 -3.74
CA THR A 82 -16.68 7.03 -4.18
C THR A 82 -16.30 8.42 -3.66
N ALA A 83 -15.45 8.48 -2.63
CA ALA A 83 -14.88 9.72 -2.12
C ALA A 83 -13.46 9.47 -1.58
N PRO A 84 -12.55 10.46 -1.71
CA PRO A 84 -12.69 11.78 -2.31
C PRO A 84 -12.67 11.77 -3.85
N VAL A 85 -12.28 10.65 -4.47
CA VAL A 85 -12.18 10.50 -5.95
C VAL A 85 -12.85 9.21 -6.36
N GLY A 86 -13.72 9.27 -7.39
CA GLY A 86 -14.36 8.08 -7.96
C GLY A 86 -13.32 7.18 -8.67
N ALA A 87 -13.25 5.91 -8.27
CA ALA A 87 -12.34 4.94 -8.87
C ALA A 87 -12.74 3.50 -8.51
N LYS A 88 -12.31 2.52 -9.31
CA LYS A 88 -12.38 1.11 -8.89
C LYS A 88 -11.58 0.91 -7.62
N ALA A 89 -12.14 0.19 -6.65
CA ALA A 89 -11.43 -0.17 -5.44
C ALA A 89 -10.59 -1.43 -5.63
N ASN A 90 -9.47 -1.50 -4.93
CA ASN A 90 -8.66 -2.72 -4.86
C ASN A 90 -9.40 -3.79 -4.06
N ALA A 91 -9.86 -4.82 -4.74
CA ALA A 91 -10.71 -5.86 -4.16
C ALA A 91 -10.04 -6.60 -2.99
N ALA A 92 -8.72 -6.83 -3.06
CA ALA A 92 -8.00 -7.52 -1.99
C ALA A 92 -7.94 -6.66 -0.72
N ASN A 93 -7.75 -5.36 -0.87
CA ASN A 93 -7.70 -4.43 0.25
C ASN A 93 -9.07 -4.28 0.92
N VAL A 94 -10.13 -4.20 0.13
CA VAL A 94 -11.51 -4.17 0.66
C VAL A 94 -11.85 -5.47 1.37
N LYS A 95 -11.49 -6.63 0.79
CA LYS A 95 -11.69 -7.92 1.42
C LYS A 95 -10.98 -7.99 2.77
N SER A 96 -9.71 -7.57 2.85
CA SER A 96 -8.95 -7.57 4.10
C SER A 96 -9.58 -6.65 5.16
N LEU A 97 -10.14 -5.49 4.75
CA LEU A 97 -10.88 -4.61 5.65
C LEU A 97 -12.13 -5.31 6.22
N LEU A 98 -12.95 -5.89 5.37
CA LEU A 98 -14.18 -6.57 5.78
C LEU A 98 -13.88 -7.76 6.71
N GLU A 99 -12.86 -8.57 6.39
CA GLU A 99 -12.42 -9.66 7.26
C GLU A 99 -11.95 -9.13 8.63
N ASN A 100 -11.27 -7.99 8.67
CA ASN A 100 -10.85 -7.39 9.94
C ASN A 100 -12.04 -6.87 10.76
N LEU A 101 -13.09 -6.33 10.12
CA LEU A 101 -14.32 -5.93 10.82
C LEU A 101 -15.01 -7.11 11.52
N LYS A 102 -14.88 -8.34 10.99
CA LYS A 102 -15.35 -9.56 11.61
C LYS A 102 -14.55 -9.89 12.89
N ASP A 103 -13.26 -9.61 12.89
CA ASP A 103 -12.35 -10.01 13.98
C ASP A 103 -12.28 -8.99 15.12
N LEU A 104 -12.93 -7.81 14.95
CA LEU A 104 -12.99 -6.78 15.99
C LEU A 104 -13.78 -7.28 17.21
N LYS A 105 -13.21 -7.06 18.40
CA LYS A 105 -13.87 -7.37 19.66
C LYS A 105 -13.42 -6.43 20.77
N LEU A 106 -14.36 -6.06 21.64
CA LEU A 106 -14.03 -5.37 22.88
C LEU A 106 -13.52 -6.39 23.88
N LYS A 107 -12.48 -6.02 24.63
CA LYS A 107 -11.82 -6.87 25.63
C LYS A 107 -12.05 -6.39 27.05
N GLU A 108 -12.11 -5.08 27.24
CA GLU A 108 -12.14 -4.44 28.54
C GLU A 108 -12.81 -3.08 28.46
N THR A 109 -13.59 -2.69 29.45
CA THR A 109 -14.07 -1.31 29.64
C THR A 109 -13.05 -0.55 30.49
N ILE A 110 -12.58 0.60 29.99
CA ILE A 110 -11.64 1.49 30.67
C ILE A 110 -12.38 2.61 31.41
N ASP A 111 -13.39 3.17 30.78
CA ASP A 111 -14.23 4.23 31.32
C ASP A 111 -15.65 4.03 30.79
N ARG A 112 -16.65 4.37 31.59
CA ARG A 112 -18.06 4.29 31.19
C ARG A 112 -18.63 5.63 30.72
N THR A 113 -17.80 6.67 30.73
CA THR A 113 -18.16 8.05 30.37
C THR A 113 -17.35 8.55 29.18
N ALA A 114 -17.72 9.71 28.65
CA ALA A 114 -16.95 10.41 27.62
C ALA A 114 -15.81 11.29 28.18
N ALA A 115 -15.65 11.38 29.50
CA ALA A 115 -14.73 12.33 30.14
C ALA A 115 -13.26 12.15 29.74
N THR A 116 -12.86 10.92 29.40
CA THR A 116 -11.47 10.57 29.06
C THR A 116 -11.19 10.48 27.56
N TYR A 117 -12.13 10.84 26.68
CA TYR A 117 -11.93 10.77 25.22
C TYR A 117 -10.71 11.54 24.74
N GLY A 118 -10.48 12.77 25.27
CA GLY A 118 -9.29 13.55 24.94
C GLY A 118 -7.98 12.88 25.30
N GLN A 119 -7.94 12.20 26.47
CA GLN A 119 -6.76 11.47 26.96
C GLN A 119 -6.38 10.28 26.08
N TYR A 120 -7.39 9.61 25.52
CA TYR A 120 -7.23 8.41 24.70
C TYR A 120 -7.31 8.70 23.18
N GLU A 121 -7.33 9.97 22.77
CA GLU A 121 -7.42 10.39 21.37
C GLU A 121 -8.69 9.86 20.67
N LEU A 122 -9.80 9.79 21.39
CA LEU A 122 -11.09 9.26 20.92
C LEU A 122 -12.09 10.36 20.56
N THR A 123 -11.64 11.62 20.48
CA THR A 123 -12.49 12.73 19.98
C THR A 123 -12.71 12.59 18.48
N ASP A 124 -13.76 13.24 17.95
CA ASP A 124 -14.10 13.18 16.53
C ASP A 124 -13.00 13.73 15.60
N GLU A 125 -12.14 14.63 16.15
CA GLU A 125 -11.03 15.24 15.41
C GLU A 125 -9.78 14.36 15.37
N LYS A 126 -9.55 13.53 16.40
CA LYS A 126 -8.31 12.77 16.54
C LYS A 126 -8.43 11.30 16.21
N ALA A 127 -9.60 10.72 16.45
CA ALA A 127 -9.82 9.30 16.25
C ALA A 127 -9.88 8.91 14.77
N VAL A 128 -9.50 7.67 14.48
CA VAL A 128 -9.89 7.02 13.23
C VAL A 128 -11.33 6.54 13.39
N HIS A 129 -12.26 7.14 12.65
CA HIS A 129 -13.66 6.80 12.68
C HIS A 129 -14.02 5.86 11.52
N VAL A 130 -14.61 4.73 11.83
CA VAL A 130 -15.01 3.70 10.87
C VAL A 130 -16.49 3.43 11.00
N VAL A 131 -17.21 3.57 9.90
CA VAL A 131 -18.62 3.23 9.82
C VAL A 131 -18.85 2.25 8.69
N ALA A 132 -19.53 1.13 8.96
CA ALA A 132 -19.94 0.17 7.93
C ALA A 132 -21.45 0.01 7.95
N TRP A 133 -22.05 -0.05 6.75
CA TRP A 133 -23.48 -0.15 6.56
C TRP A 133 -23.88 -1.45 5.85
N LYS A 134 -25.03 -1.99 6.26
CA LYS A 134 -25.82 -3.00 5.54
C LYS A 134 -27.05 -2.30 4.99
N GLY A 135 -27.01 -1.86 3.75
CA GLY A 135 -28.04 -0.97 3.21
C GLY A 135 -28.12 0.35 3.98
N ALA A 136 -29.25 0.63 4.64
CA ALA A 136 -29.44 1.84 5.45
C ALA A 136 -29.04 1.67 6.92
N GLU A 137 -28.79 0.45 7.37
CA GLU A 137 -28.44 0.15 8.76
C GLU A 137 -26.94 0.31 9.00
N LYS A 138 -26.55 1.06 10.05
CA LYS A 138 -25.18 1.08 10.54
C LYS A 138 -24.88 -0.20 11.31
N ALA A 139 -24.07 -1.08 10.72
CA ALA A 139 -23.66 -2.32 11.34
C ALA A 139 -22.43 -2.16 12.23
N ILE A 140 -21.55 -1.21 11.88
CA ILE A 140 -20.36 -0.81 12.66
C ILE A 140 -20.35 0.71 12.74
N ASP A 141 -20.05 1.25 13.93
CA ASP A 141 -19.79 2.67 14.16
C ASP A 141 -18.78 2.77 15.30
N LEU A 142 -17.47 2.81 14.96
CA LEU A 142 -16.36 2.71 15.89
C LEU A 142 -15.33 3.82 15.67
N TYR A 143 -14.81 4.31 16.78
CA TYR A 143 -13.69 5.23 16.81
C TYR A 143 -12.49 4.55 17.46
N PHE A 144 -11.33 4.66 16.85
CA PHE A 144 -10.08 4.12 17.34
C PHE A 144 -9.11 5.27 17.66
N GLY A 145 -8.62 5.33 18.89
CA GLY A 145 -7.71 6.34 19.38
C GLY A 145 -6.27 5.83 19.45
N LYS A 146 -5.58 6.13 20.55
CA LYS A 146 -4.21 5.68 20.73
C LYS A 146 -4.09 4.20 21.07
N SER A 147 -2.98 3.59 20.68
CA SER A 147 -2.59 2.25 21.10
C SER A 147 -1.82 2.28 22.39
N GLY A 148 -2.01 1.27 23.25
CA GLY A 148 -1.25 1.04 24.46
C GLY A 148 -0.79 -0.41 24.57
N SER A 149 -0.06 -0.74 25.64
CA SER A 149 0.44 -2.11 25.88
C SER A 149 -0.66 -3.17 25.99
N ARG A 150 -1.87 -2.79 26.37
CA ARG A 150 -3.04 -3.68 26.51
C ARG A 150 -3.86 -3.82 25.22
N GLY A 151 -3.68 -2.93 24.24
CA GLY A 151 -4.39 -2.93 22.96
C GLY A 151 -4.74 -1.54 22.47
N GLN A 152 -5.65 -1.49 21.50
CA GLN A 152 -6.13 -0.26 20.88
C GLN A 152 -7.30 0.30 21.67
N MET A 153 -7.25 1.60 22.00
CA MET A 153 -8.38 2.30 22.60
C MET A 153 -9.47 2.52 21.57
N ALA A 154 -10.73 2.29 21.96
CA ALA A 154 -11.88 2.47 21.09
C ALA A 154 -13.08 3.03 21.86
N ARG A 155 -14.00 3.67 21.13
CA ARG A 155 -15.36 3.99 21.56
C ARG A 155 -16.38 3.60 20.50
N ILE A 156 -17.62 3.41 20.92
CA ILE A 156 -18.74 3.12 20.02
C ILE A 156 -19.45 4.43 19.69
N GLY A 157 -19.80 4.64 18.41
CA GLY A 157 -20.60 5.78 17.99
C GLY A 157 -21.96 5.82 18.67
N GLY A 158 -22.34 6.99 19.20
CA GLY A 158 -23.61 7.18 19.88
C GLY A 158 -23.73 6.52 21.26
N LYS A 159 -22.63 5.97 21.83
CA LYS A 159 -22.61 5.43 23.20
C LYS A 159 -21.41 5.98 23.95
N ASP A 160 -21.60 6.33 25.21
CA ASP A 160 -20.52 6.70 26.10
C ASP A 160 -19.68 5.47 26.48
N GLY A 161 -18.41 5.71 26.73
CA GLY A 161 -17.47 4.71 27.20
C GLY A 161 -16.21 4.57 26.38
N VAL A 162 -15.14 4.13 27.05
CA VAL A 162 -13.84 3.84 26.47
C VAL A 162 -13.53 2.37 26.69
N TYR A 163 -13.09 1.72 25.64
CA TYR A 163 -12.83 0.28 25.63
C TYR A 163 -11.43 -0.01 25.12
N ILE A 164 -10.88 -1.16 25.51
CA ILE A 164 -9.77 -1.79 24.79
C ILE A 164 -10.35 -2.73 23.74
N THR A 165 -9.95 -2.59 22.49
CA THR A 165 -10.31 -3.51 21.42
C THR A 165 -9.16 -4.43 21.02
N GLY A 166 -9.51 -5.64 20.60
CA GLY A 166 -8.63 -6.57 19.89
C GLY A 166 -9.10 -6.79 18.48
N GLY A 167 -8.21 -7.32 17.64
CA GLY A 167 -8.46 -7.55 16.23
C GLY A 167 -8.24 -6.30 15.35
N TYR A 168 -8.03 -5.11 15.92
CA TYR A 168 -7.73 -3.91 15.16
C TYR A 168 -6.36 -3.98 14.48
N SER A 169 -6.33 -3.64 13.20
CA SER A 169 -5.10 -3.49 12.42
C SER A 169 -5.00 -2.07 11.89
N SER A 170 -4.16 -1.24 12.52
CA SER A 170 -4.00 0.17 12.14
C SER A 170 -3.67 0.33 10.64
N TYR A 171 -2.86 -0.56 10.08
CA TYR A 171 -2.50 -0.57 8.67
C TYR A 171 -3.72 -0.56 7.74
N LEU A 172 -4.81 -1.25 8.09
CA LEU A 172 -6.03 -1.28 7.27
C LEU A 172 -6.80 0.04 7.33
N TYR A 173 -6.86 0.68 8.49
CA TYR A 173 -7.72 1.85 8.71
C TYR A 173 -7.02 3.19 8.49
N THR A 174 -5.68 3.22 8.49
CA THR A 174 -4.88 4.44 8.24
C THR A 174 -4.27 4.48 6.84
N ARG A 175 -4.78 3.67 5.94
CA ARG A 175 -4.32 3.58 4.55
C ARG A 175 -4.65 4.85 3.78
N GLU A 176 -3.71 5.33 2.97
CA GLU A 176 -3.94 6.45 2.06
C GLU A 176 -4.97 6.09 0.98
N VAL A 177 -5.69 7.09 0.47
CA VAL A 177 -6.75 6.91 -0.55
C VAL A 177 -6.25 6.17 -1.79
N LYS A 178 -5.05 6.49 -2.27
CA LYS A 178 -4.46 5.83 -3.45
C LYS A 178 -4.32 4.32 -3.28
N ASN A 179 -4.07 3.86 -2.05
CA ASN A 179 -3.91 2.44 -1.74
C ASN A 179 -5.24 1.68 -1.65
N TRP A 180 -6.37 2.38 -1.70
CA TRP A 180 -7.69 1.76 -1.84
C TRP A 180 -8.10 1.59 -3.29
N ARG A 181 -7.43 2.25 -4.24
CA ARG A 181 -7.75 2.19 -5.67
C ARG A 181 -7.11 0.95 -6.30
N GLU A 182 -7.74 0.47 -7.39
CA GLU A 182 -7.16 -0.60 -8.21
C GLU A 182 -5.94 -0.06 -8.97
N THR A 183 -4.78 -0.62 -8.71
CA THR A 183 -3.51 -0.21 -9.33
C THR A 183 -3.16 -1.03 -10.56
N SER A 184 -3.80 -2.18 -10.78
CA SER A 184 -3.52 -3.05 -11.92
C SER A 184 -4.03 -2.42 -13.22
N ILE A 185 -3.11 -2.11 -14.12
CA ILE A 185 -3.41 -1.54 -15.44
C ILE A 185 -3.52 -2.65 -16.47
N LEU A 186 -2.55 -3.57 -16.46
CA LEU A 186 -2.46 -4.70 -17.39
C LEU A 186 -2.10 -5.98 -16.64
N LYS A 187 -2.67 -7.08 -17.16
CA LYS A 187 -2.24 -8.42 -16.78
C LYS A 187 -2.42 -9.34 -17.99
N PHE A 188 -1.33 -9.89 -18.51
CA PHE A 188 -1.33 -10.86 -19.60
C PHE A 188 -0.09 -11.77 -19.49
N GLU A 189 -0.12 -12.90 -20.19
CA GLU A 189 1.04 -13.77 -20.30
C GLU A 189 1.94 -13.33 -21.46
N ASP A 190 3.22 -13.06 -21.21
CA ASP A 190 4.19 -12.58 -22.20
C ASP A 190 4.34 -13.54 -23.41
N ALA A 191 4.14 -14.84 -23.18
CA ALA A 191 4.11 -15.85 -24.24
C ALA A 191 3.01 -15.60 -25.29
N ASN A 192 1.92 -14.89 -24.90
CA ASN A 192 0.80 -14.60 -25.78
C ASN A 192 1.03 -13.33 -26.64
N ALA A 193 2.05 -12.52 -26.36
CA ALA A 193 2.37 -11.37 -27.17
C ALA A 193 2.96 -11.81 -28.52
N ILE A 194 2.38 -11.32 -29.63
CA ILE A 194 2.81 -11.62 -31.00
C ILE A 194 3.32 -10.39 -31.72
N GLN A 195 2.93 -9.19 -31.30
CA GLN A 195 3.42 -7.94 -31.85
C GLN A 195 3.58 -6.90 -30.73
N VAL A 196 4.64 -6.11 -30.80
CA VAL A 196 4.88 -4.96 -29.92
C VAL A 196 5.30 -3.77 -30.79
N GLU A 197 4.73 -2.62 -30.52
CA GLU A 197 5.11 -1.38 -31.15
C GLU A 197 5.40 -0.31 -30.09
N VAL A 198 6.46 0.47 -30.31
CA VAL A 198 6.79 1.64 -29.50
C VAL A 198 6.91 2.82 -30.44
N THR A 199 6.06 3.82 -30.27
CA THR A 199 6.09 5.05 -31.09
C THR A 199 6.35 6.25 -30.17
N ASN A 200 7.39 7.01 -30.45
CA ASN A 200 7.75 8.20 -29.70
C ASN A 200 8.49 9.22 -30.59
N LYS A 201 9.06 10.26 -29.99
CA LYS A 201 9.84 11.29 -30.72
C LYS A 201 11.05 10.73 -31.47
N ASN A 202 11.59 9.58 -31.07
CA ASN A 202 12.76 8.95 -31.69
C ASN A 202 12.40 8.12 -32.96
N GLY A 203 11.10 7.82 -33.18
CA GLY A 203 10.59 7.03 -34.29
C GLY A 203 9.58 5.97 -33.86
N LYS A 204 9.35 5.00 -34.76
CA LYS A 204 8.49 3.84 -34.49
C LYS A 204 9.34 2.56 -34.57
N PHE A 205 9.32 1.82 -33.47
CA PHE A 205 9.96 0.51 -33.34
C PHE A 205 8.86 -0.54 -33.39
N SER A 206 8.94 -1.48 -34.33
CA SER A 206 7.94 -2.52 -34.51
C SER A 206 8.59 -3.88 -34.39
N PHE A 207 8.04 -4.73 -33.54
CA PHE A 207 8.53 -6.07 -33.26
C PHE A 207 7.43 -7.07 -33.53
N SER A 208 7.75 -8.13 -34.27
CA SER A 208 6.84 -9.24 -34.57
C SER A 208 7.47 -10.56 -34.19
N LYS A 209 6.68 -11.46 -33.63
CA LYS A 209 7.10 -12.77 -33.21
C LYS A 209 6.78 -13.77 -34.31
N ASN A 210 7.82 -14.44 -34.85
CA ASN A 210 7.71 -15.54 -35.80
C ASN A 210 8.17 -16.83 -35.13
N ALA A 211 7.26 -17.76 -34.91
CA ALA A 211 7.47 -18.88 -34.01
C ALA A 211 7.93 -18.38 -32.63
N ASP A 212 9.16 -18.69 -32.21
CA ASP A 212 9.70 -18.30 -30.90
C ASP A 212 10.70 -17.14 -30.95
N LYS A 213 10.91 -16.55 -32.15
CA LYS A 213 11.90 -15.46 -32.33
C LYS A 213 11.23 -14.15 -32.63
N TRP A 214 11.76 -13.10 -32.04
CA TRP A 214 11.36 -11.74 -32.34
C TRP A 214 12.20 -11.14 -33.50
N ALA A 215 11.51 -10.52 -34.44
CA ALA A 215 12.10 -9.72 -35.50
C ALA A 215 11.78 -8.25 -35.27
N GLY A 216 12.74 -7.36 -35.43
CA GLY A 216 12.60 -5.92 -35.23
C GLY A 216 12.71 -5.14 -36.53
N SER A 217 11.92 -4.07 -36.66
CA SER A 217 12.05 -3.04 -37.70
C SER A 217 11.95 -1.65 -37.07
N PHE A 218 12.50 -0.65 -37.73
CA PHE A 218 12.56 0.71 -37.26
C PHE A 218 12.17 1.70 -38.35
N THR A 219 11.28 2.63 -38.03
CA THR A 219 10.90 3.75 -38.91
C THR A 219 11.35 5.06 -38.28
N LYS A 220 12.17 5.82 -38.96
CA LYS A 220 12.65 7.13 -38.52
C LYS A 220 11.56 8.18 -38.64
N ARG A 221 11.78 9.31 -37.97
CA ARG A 221 11.05 10.53 -38.23
C ARG A 221 11.87 11.41 -39.18
N ASP A 222 11.16 12.10 -40.08
CA ASP A 222 11.72 13.13 -40.94
C ASP A 222 11.97 14.45 -40.17
N LYS A 223 12.41 15.49 -40.91
CA LYS A 223 12.72 16.80 -40.32
C LYS A 223 11.49 17.51 -39.73
N ASP A 224 10.31 17.17 -40.22
CA ASP A 224 9.03 17.73 -39.79
C ASP A 224 8.39 16.90 -38.65
N GLY A 225 9.06 15.83 -38.24
CA GLY A 225 8.64 14.93 -37.17
C GLY A 225 7.62 13.88 -37.61
N ALA A 226 7.31 13.74 -38.90
CA ALA A 226 6.46 12.69 -39.43
C ALA A 226 7.25 11.37 -39.58
N LEU A 227 6.58 10.23 -39.46
CA LEU A 227 7.21 8.94 -39.71
C LEU A 227 7.48 8.76 -41.19
N GLU A 228 8.70 8.36 -41.56
CA GLU A 228 9.07 8.01 -42.94
C GLU A 228 8.20 6.86 -43.44
N LYS A 229 7.98 6.82 -44.80
CA LYS A 229 7.12 5.78 -45.39
C LYS A 229 7.70 4.38 -45.31
N ASP A 230 9.03 4.27 -45.31
CA ASP A 230 9.72 2.99 -45.37
C ASP A 230 10.37 2.61 -44.04
N ALA A 231 9.96 1.50 -43.47
CA ALA A 231 10.61 0.92 -42.32
C ALA A 231 11.93 0.26 -42.69
N GLN A 232 12.98 0.50 -41.92
CA GLN A 232 14.25 -0.20 -42.03
C GLN A 232 14.08 -1.63 -41.50
N LYS A 233 13.89 -2.60 -42.38
CA LYS A 233 13.69 -4.02 -42.05
C LYS A 233 14.99 -4.70 -41.63
N LYS A 234 16.14 -4.23 -42.09
CA LYS A 234 17.45 -4.80 -41.72
C LYS A 234 18.00 -4.06 -40.50
N TRP A 235 17.90 -4.70 -39.35
CA TRP A 235 18.41 -4.16 -38.07
C TRP A 235 19.46 -5.10 -37.48
N GLU A 236 20.74 -4.94 -37.93
CA GLU A 236 21.83 -5.87 -37.64
C GLU A 236 22.14 -5.99 -36.13
N LYS A 237 22.04 -4.87 -35.39
CA LYS A 237 22.33 -4.84 -33.96
C LYS A 237 21.10 -5.18 -33.08
N PHE A 238 19.96 -5.50 -33.69
CA PHE A 238 18.74 -5.81 -32.91
C PHE A 238 18.97 -6.95 -31.91
N ASP A 239 18.46 -6.77 -30.69
CA ASP A 239 18.50 -7.75 -29.62
C ASP A 239 17.08 -8.14 -29.20
N GLU A 240 16.67 -9.35 -29.52
CA GLU A 240 15.34 -9.86 -29.15
C GLU A 240 15.11 -9.94 -27.61
N ALA A 241 16.19 -10.03 -26.82
CA ALA A 241 16.07 -10.03 -25.37
C ALA A 241 15.46 -8.73 -24.84
N LYS A 242 15.71 -7.60 -25.52
CA LYS A 242 15.15 -6.29 -25.15
C LYS A 242 13.63 -6.23 -25.32
N VAL A 243 13.07 -6.94 -26.29
CA VAL A 243 11.59 -7.08 -26.41
C VAL A 243 11.03 -7.89 -25.25
N LYS A 244 11.72 -8.95 -24.83
CA LYS A 244 11.31 -9.74 -23.65
C LYS A 244 11.39 -8.91 -22.37
N ASP A 245 12.38 -8.03 -22.23
CA ASP A 245 12.49 -7.11 -21.10
C ASP A 245 11.36 -6.06 -21.08
N LEU A 246 11.01 -5.51 -22.24
CA LEU A 246 9.83 -4.63 -22.39
C LEU A 246 8.55 -5.36 -21.97
N LEU A 247 8.33 -6.57 -22.49
CA LEU A 247 7.15 -7.36 -22.13
C LEU A 247 7.11 -7.66 -20.63
N ARG A 248 8.25 -7.93 -19.99
CA ARG A 248 8.35 -8.11 -18.53
C ARG A 248 7.92 -6.86 -17.77
N ALA A 249 8.22 -5.67 -18.28
CA ALA A 249 7.80 -4.41 -17.69
C ALA A 249 6.29 -4.15 -17.81
N TYR A 250 5.62 -4.76 -18.81
CA TYR A 250 4.22 -4.49 -19.13
C TYR A 250 3.25 -5.62 -18.81
N LYS A 251 3.68 -6.88 -18.75
CA LYS A 251 2.78 -8.04 -18.55
C LYS A 251 1.98 -8.02 -17.23
N SER A 252 2.49 -7.32 -16.22
CA SER A 252 1.84 -7.10 -14.93
C SER A 252 2.02 -5.64 -14.52
N LEU A 253 1.59 -4.72 -15.41
CA LEU A 253 1.77 -3.29 -15.22
C LEU A 253 0.85 -2.79 -14.11
N ASN A 254 1.45 -2.17 -13.09
CA ASN A 254 0.75 -1.52 -12.00
C ASN A 254 1.12 -0.03 -11.95
N ALA A 255 0.17 0.78 -11.51
CA ALA A 255 0.41 2.17 -11.19
C ALA A 255 1.15 2.32 -9.86
N GLU A 256 2.10 3.25 -9.79
CA GLU A 256 2.70 3.71 -8.53
C GLU A 256 1.81 4.73 -7.83
N ASP A 257 1.11 5.53 -8.62
CA ASP A 257 0.19 6.57 -8.14
C ASP A 257 -0.82 6.91 -9.24
N PHE A 258 -1.64 7.92 -9.01
CA PHE A 258 -2.67 8.38 -9.93
C PHE A 258 -2.48 9.87 -10.21
N GLY A 259 -2.79 10.28 -11.45
CA GLY A 259 -2.78 11.68 -11.83
C GLY A 259 -3.94 12.44 -11.20
N GLU A 260 -3.70 13.69 -10.84
CA GLU A 260 -4.76 14.60 -10.43
C GLU A 260 -5.62 15.00 -11.64
N GLU A 261 -6.91 15.30 -11.41
CA GLU A 261 -7.90 15.60 -12.43
C GLU A 261 -7.50 16.79 -13.35
N LYS A 262 -6.74 17.75 -12.83
CA LYS A 262 -6.30 18.96 -13.55
C LYS A 262 -4.84 18.94 -13.99
N ALA A 263 -4.15 17.80 -13.87
CA ALA A 263 -2.74 17.71 -14.22
C ALA A 263 -2.53 17.87 -15.74
N ASP A 264 -1.51 18.64 -16.12
CA ASP A 264 -1.00 18.67 -17.51
C ASP A 264 -0.20 17.39 -17.78
N THR A 265 -0.89 16.37 -18.20
CA THR A 265 -0.34 15.03 -18.39
C THR A 265 0.44 14.83 -19.68
N GLY A 266 0.24 15.69 -20.69
CA GLY A 266 0.84 15.54 -22.01
C GLY A 266 0.37 14.30 -22.79
N ILE A 267 -0.68 13.60 -22.36
CA ILE A 267 -1.16 12.35 -22.96
C ILE A 267 -1.75 12.57 -24.36
N ALA A 268 -2.33 13.74 -24.60
CA ALA A 268 -2.85 14.10 -25.94
C ALA A 268 -1.73 14.09 -27.01
N ASP A 269 -0.53 14.48 -26.62
CA ASP A 269 0.67 14.50 -27.47
C ASP A 269 1.69 13.42 -27.04
N ALA A 270 1.21 12.24 -26.63
CA ALA A 270 2.03 11.19 -26.05
C ALA A 270 3.27 10.83 -26.90
N GLU A 271 3.16 10.80 -28.23
CA GLU A 271 4.30 10.50 -29.11
C GLU A 271 5.44 11.51 -29.02
N LYS A 272 5.16 12.75 -28.61
CA LYS A 272 6.15 13.82 -28.44
C LYS A 272 6.66 13.89 -27.01
N GLU A 273 5.76 13.79 -26.04
CA GLU A 273 6.04 14.01 -24.62
C GLU A 273 6.55 12.77 -23.88
N GLY A 274 6.20 11.59 -24.38
CA GLY A 274 6.59 10.31 -23.82
C GLY A 274 6.67 9.24 -24.87
N GLY A 275 5.59 8.50 -25.08
CA GLY A 275 5.49 7.47 -26.12
C GLY A 275 4.17 6.70 -26.06
N VAL A 276 3.94 5.92 -27.09
CA VAL A 276 2.80 5.02 -27.22
C VAL A 276 3.34 3.60 -27.34
N ILE A 277 2.88 2.71 -26.48
CA ILE A 277 3.19 1.28 -26.55
C ILE A 277 1.93 0.53 -26.91
N ARG A 278 1.99 -0.27 -27.97
CA ARG A 278 0.93 -1.16 -28.42
C ARG A 278 1.41 -2.60 -28.34
N ILE A 279 0.62 -3.48 -27.73
CA ILE A 279 0.90 -4.91 -27.58
C ILE A 279 -0.29 -5.69 -28.10
N VAL A 280 -0.05 -6.53 -29.12
CA VAL A 280 -1.07 -7.42 -29.69
C VAL A 280 -0.85 -8.81 -29.17
N LEU A 281 -1.92 -9.42 -28.67
CA LEU A 281 -1.94 -10.78 -28.16
C LEU A 281 -2.49 -11.73 -29.22
N LYS A 282 -1.99 -12.98 -29.22
CA LYS A 282 -2.45 -14.03 -30.12
C LYS A 282 -3.95 -14.33 -29.95
N ASP A 283 -4.55 -14.96 -30.93
CA ASP A 283 -5.93 -15.43 -30.91
C ASP A 283 -6.97 -14.31 -30.61
N ASN A 284 -6.66 -13.07 -31.00
CA ASN A 284 -7.47 -11.88 -30.71
C ASN A 284 -7.75 -11.66 -29.20
N ALA A 285 -6.89 -12.18 -28.33
CA ALA A 285 -7.06 -12.04 -26.86
C ALA A 285 -6.86 -10.60 -26.37
N GLY A 286 -6.33 -9.70 -27.20
CA GLY A 286 -6.23 -8.28 -26.89
C GLY A 286 -5.34 -7.51 -27.85
N ASP A 287 -5.71 -6.24 -28.03
CA ASP A 287 -4.91 -5.19 -28.66
C ASP A 287 -4.83 -4.05 -27.65
N ILE A 288 -3.72 -3.95 -26.97
CA ILE A 288 -3.53 -3.12 -25.79
C ILE A 288 -2.69 -1.91 -26.18
N THR A 289 -3.19 -0.71 -25.94
CA THR A 289 -2.43 0.53 -26.16
C THR A 289 -2.31 1.30 -24.84
N ILE A 290 -1.06 1.62 -24.48
CA ILE A 290 -0.72 2.51 -23.36
C ILE A 290 -0.09 3.78 -23.93
N LYS A 291 -0.69 4.92 -23.62
CA LYS A 291 -0.14 6.24 -23.92
C LYS A 291 0.57 6.78 -22.68
N VAL A 292 1.84 7.10 -22.84
CA VAL A 292 2.69 7.66 -21.77
C VAL A 292 2.98 9.12 -22.12
N GLY A 293 2.76 10.01 -21.17
CA GLY A 293 2.90 11.45 -21.33
C GLY A 293 4.11 12.05 -20.62
N LYS A 294 3.91 13.24 -20.04
CA LYS A 294 4.92 14.00 -19.31
C LYS A 294 5.33 13.34 -18.00
N SER A 295 6.42 13.81 -17.41
CA SER A 295 6.83 13.42 -16.07
C SER A 295 5.79 13.89 -15.04
N ALA A 296 5.44 13.00 -14.10
CA ALA A 296 4.55 13.28 -12.99
C ALA A 296 5.35 13.72 -11.76
N LYS A 297 6.26 12.85 -11.30
CA LYS A 297 7.17 13.12 -10.18
C LYS A 297 8.49 12.41 -10.43
N GLY A 298 9.58 13.17 -10.43
CA GLY A 298 10.90 12.60 -10.73
C GLY A 298 10.93 11.99 -12.13
N ALA A 299 11.33 10.72 -12.22
CA ALA A 299 11.39 9.97 -13.48
C ALA A 299 10.08 9.22 -13.83
N SER A 300 9.10 9.19 -12.92
CA SER A 300 7.79 8.58 -13.16
C SER A 300 6.96 9.43 -14.12
N LYS A 301 6.11 8.81 -14.94
CA LYS A 301 5.35 9.49 -16.00
C LYS A 301 3.86 9.20 -15.92
N TYR A 302 3.05 10.16 -16.35
CA TYR A 302 1.63 9.96 -16.55
C TYR A 302 1.36 8.97 -17.69
N ALA A 303 0.33 8.16 -17.53
CA ALA A 303 -0.11 7.24 -18.56
C ALA A 303 -1.61 6.98 -18.50
N ILE A 304 -2.18 6.59 -19.65
CA ILE A 304 -3.52 6.02 -19.74
C ILE A 304 -3.50 4.71 -20.53
N LYS A 305 -4.46 3.84 -20.23
CA LYS A 305 -4.81 2.72 -21.09
C LYS A 305 -5.91 3.16 -22.05
N GLU A 306 -5.65 3.06 -23.34
CA GLU A 306 -6.66 3.38 -24.37
C GLU A 306 -7.84 2.40 -24.28
N GLY A 307 -9.05 2.91 -24.45
CA GLY A 307 -10.27 2.12 -24.28
C GLY A 307 -10.58 1.72 -22.81
N GLY A 308 -9.85 2.26 -21.85
CA GLY A 308 -10.14 2.14 -20.42
C GLY A 308 -11.18 3.15 -19.92
N ASP A 309 -11.29 3.30 -18.63
CA ASP A 309 -12.22 4.20 -17.94
C ASP A 309 -11.75 5.67 -17.87
N GLY A 310 -10.65 6.01 -18.53
CA GLY A 310 -10.06 7.36 -18.51
C GLY A 310 -9.15 7.63 -17.29
N THR A 311 -8.95 6.66 -16.42
CA THR A 311 -8.04 6.83 -15.27
C THR A 311 -6.63 7.19 -15.74
N VAL A 312 -6.10 8.30 -15.20
CA VAL A 312 -4.72 8.70 -15.39
C VAL A 312 -3.87 8.02 -14.29
N TYR A 313 -2.94 7.22 -14.74
CA TYR A 313 -1.99 6.50 -13.88
C TYR A 313 -0.64 7.22 -13.84
N VAL A 314 0.15 6.95 -12.83
CA VAL A 314 1.57 7.28 -12.77
C VAL A 314 2.35 5.98 -12.84
N LEU A 315 3.17 5.82 -13.88
CA LEU A 315 4.05 4.66 -14.07
C LEU A 315 5.41 4.91 -13.46
N SER A 316 6.03 3.84 -12.96
CA SER A 316 7.43 3.85 -12.56
C SER A 316 8.34 4.21 -13.73
N SER A 317 9.51 4.77 -13.42
CA SER A 317 10.55 5.04 -14.41
C SER A 317 10.91 3.78 -15.20
N TRP A 318 10.99 2.62 -14.54
CA TRP A 318 11.32 1.34 -15.18
C TRP A 318 10.36 0.98 -16.33
N SER A 319 9.05 1.18 -16.15
CA SER A 319 8.06 0.93 -17.21
C SER A 319 8.02 2.09 -18.22
N ALA A 320 8.07 3.34 -17.74
CA ALA A 320 7.98 4.54 -18.58
C ALA A 320 9.17 4.69 -19.55
N ASP A 321 10.36 4.23 -19.16
CA ASP A 321 11.57 4.29 -19.98
C ASP A 321 11.48 3.48 -21.28
N TRP A 322 10.63 2.45 -21.33
CA TRP A 322 10.38 1.72 -22.56
C TRP A 322 9.56 2.53 -23.56
N ALA A 323 8.64 3.35 -23.09
CA ALA A 323 7.86 4.23 -23.97
C ALA A 323 8.70 5.33 -24.61
N THR A 324 9.73 5.82 -23.89
CA THR A 324 10.63 6.88 -24.36
C THR A 324 11.90 6.35 -25.01
N ALA A 325 12.01 5.03 -25.18
CA ALA A 325 13.21 4.36 -25.69
C ALA A 325 13.68 4.94 -27.03
N ASP A 326 14.97 5.01 -27.19
CA ASP A 326 15.64 5.22 -28.46
C ASP A 326 16.03 3.89 -29.13
N LYS A 327 16.63 3.96 -30.30
CA LYS A 327 17.05 2.78 -31.04
C LYS A 327 18.07 1.95 -30.26
N ALA A 328 19.01 2.59 -29.56
CA ALA A 328 20.09 1.91 -28.84
C ALA A 328 19.53 1.02 -27.70
N LYS A 329 18.39 1.37 -27.11
CA LYS A 329 17.74 0.56 -26.08
C LYS A 329 17.33 -0.85 -26.55
N PHE A 330 17.13 -1.04 -27.85
CA PHE A 330 16.75 -2.31 -28.47
C PHE A 330 17.93 -3.01 -29.17
N GLU A 331 19.16 -2.49 -29.00
CA GLU A 331 20.36 -3.04 -29.62
C GLU A 331 21.18 -3.82 -28.58
N LYS A 332 22.00 -4.74 -29.11
CA LYS A 332 23.00 -5.46 -28.30
C LYS A 332 23.96 -4.46 -27.68
N SER A 333 24.16 -4.57 -26.38
CA SER A 333 25.21 -3.78 -25.70
C SER A 333 26.56 -4.12 -26.30
N GLU A 334 27.32 -3.12 -26.72
CA GLU A 334 28.73 -3.33 -27.08
C GLU A 334 29.45 -3.72 -25.80
N LYS A 335 30.01 -4.96 -25.75
CA LYS A 335 30.91 -5.36 -24.66
C LYS A 335 32.11 -4.41 -24.75
N LYS A 336 32.33 -3.61 -23.71
CA LYS A 336 33.61 -2.96 -23.55
C LYS A 336 34.66 -4.08 -23.41
N GLU A 337 35.58 -4.23 -24.39
CA GLU A 337 36.70 -5.09 -24.24
C GLU A 337 37.47 -4.66 -22.98
N GLY A 338 37.45 -5.50 -21.93
CA GLY A 338 38.19 -5.26 -20.69
C GLY A 338 37.49 -5.61 -19.40
N GLU A 339 36.15 -5.85 -19.38
CA GLU A 339 35.48 -6.37 -18.17
C GLU A 339 35.61 -7.91 -18.15
N LYS A 340 36.55 -8.39 -17.32
CA LYS A 340 36.62 -9.80 -16.92
C LYS A 340 35.29 -10.16 -16.27
N ASP A 341 34.77 -11.35 -16.60
CA ASP A 341 33.62 -11.98 -15.91
C ASP A 341 33.97 -12.13 -14.40
N ASP A 342 33.77 -11.08 -13.63
CA ASP A 342 33.69 -11.22 -12.19
C ASP A 342 32.30 -11.81 -11.91
N ALA A 343 32.32 -13.13 -11.69
CA ALA A 343 31.20 -13.85 -11.11
C ALA A 343 30.64 -13.02 -9.93
N HIS A 344 29.32 -12.86 -9.91
CA HIS A 344 28.61 -12.17 -8.86
C HIS A 344 29.05 -12.62 -7.46
N GLY A 345 30.08 -11.98 -6.93
CA GLY A 345 30.33 -11.90 -5.51
C GLY A 345 29.30 -10.98 -4.90
N MET A 346 28.52 -11.49 -3.96
CA MET A 346 27.70 -10.66 -3.09
C MET A 346 28.59 -9.55 -2.50
N PRO A 347 28.14 -8.28 -2.45
CA PRO A 347 28.89 -7.27 -1.74
C PRO A 347 29.01 -7.69 -0.27
N ASP A 348 30.26 -7.73 0.24
CA ASP A 348 30.56 -7.92 1.66
C ASP A 348 29.78 -6.89 2.48
N MET A 349 28.86 -7.38 3.28
CA MET A 349 28.20 -6.56 4.29
C MET A 349 29.21 -6.27 5.40
N PRO A 350 29.37 -5.01 5.84
CA PRO A 350 30.19 -4.68 7.00
C PRO A 350 29.68 -5.43 8.22
N GLY A 351 30.62 -6.12 8.92
CA GLY A 351 30.36 -7.03 10.01
C GLY A 351 29.40 -6.50 11.07
N MET A 352 28.36 -7.26 11.36
CA MET A 352 27.60 -7.13 12.59
C MET A 352 28.45 -7.56 13.79
N PRO A 353 28.40 -6.84 14.94
CA PRO A 353 29.04 -7.29 16.17
C PRO A 353 28.42 -8.60 16.65
N GLY A 354 29.26 -9.55 17.05
CA GLY A 354 28.92 -10.92 17.38
C GLY A 354 27.80 -11.05 18.42
N MET A 355 26.84 -11.92 18.14
CA MET A 355 25.94 -12.46 19.16
C MET A 355 26.70 -13.47 20.04
N PRO A 356 26.45 -13.48 21.36
CA PRO A 356 26.98 -14.50 22.25
C PRO A 356 26.40 -15.89 21.91
N GLY A 357 27.27 -16.90 21.94
CA GLY A 357 26.97 -18.26 21.50
C GLY A 357 25.79 -18.91 22.23
N MET A 358 24.97 -19.63 21.46
CA MET A 358 24.06 -20.64 21.97
C MET A 358 24.85 -21.86 22.44
N PRO A 359 24.48 -22.50 23.55
CA PRO A 359 25.10 -23.75 23.97
C PRO A 359 24.67 -24.91 23.05
N GLU A 360 25.64 -25.73 22.66
CA GLU A 360 25.45 -27.01 21.98
C GLU A 360 24.51 -27.92 22.79
N MET A 361 23.43 -28.38 22.16
CA MET A 361 22.67 -29.49 22.68
C MET A 361 23.41 -30.79 22.31
N GLY A 362 23.98 -31.44 23.34
CA GLY A 362 24.59 -32.74 23.22
C GLY A 362 23.55 -33.83 22.90
N ASP A 363 24.02 -34.77 22.09
CA ASP A 363 23.35 -36.02 21.76
C ASP A 363 22.90 -36.78 23.01
N LEU A 364 21.65 -37.17 23.05
CA LEU A 364 21.16 -38.21 23.96
C LEU A 364 20.80 -39.44 23.11
N GLU A 365 21.50 -40.51 23.43
CA GLU A 365 21.21 -41.89 23.01
C GLU A 365 19.78 -42.32 23.36
#